data_ffe3f3b21bdbad2c530d9f4a6db4f3f5
#
_entry.id   ffe3f3b21bdbad2c530d9f4a6db4f3f5
#
_cell.length_a   1.000
_cell.length_b   1.000
_cell.length_c   1.000
_cell.angle_alpha   90.00
_cell.angle_beta   90.00
_cell.angle_gamma   90.00
#
_symmetry.space_group_name_H-M   'P 1'
#
loop_
_entity.id
_entity.type
_entity.pdbx_description
1 polymer ?
#
loop_
_entity_poly.entity_id
_entity_poly.type
_entity_poly.pdbx_seq_one_letter_code
_entity_poly.pdbx_strand_id
1 'polypeptide(L)'
;MQKFILLRGHEGAGKTTYAAQLIAQFQRDYPQARIVYIDNDQALTDPQGNYHFDFEQFAAAHRQNQARQQAAFEYGKAHPQADLLIINANPNQKRKTCEAMLAAARSHGFSTETYRLHHFHPNLHGVSPEEVAQSYARLNANPVEGEIHIGKVDEKSTNCYD
;
A
#
# COMPACT_ATOMS: atom_id res chain seq x y z
N MET A 1 6.87 -4.36 -18.76
CA MET A 1 6.44 -3.26 -17.84
C MET A 1 6.74 -3.64 -16.41
N GLN A 2 7.50 -2.82 -15.71
CA GLN A 2 7.80 -3.05 -14.30
C GLN A 2 7.36 -1.83 -13.50
N LYS A 3 6.46 -2.04 -12.55
CA LYS A 3 5.84 -0.94 -11.81
C LYS A 3 5.80 -1.26 -10.31
N PHE A 4 6.17 -0.29 -9.51
CA PHE A 4 6.01 -0.31 -8.05
C PHE A 4 4.95 0.73 -7.67
N ILE A 5 3.91 0.27 -7.01
CA ILE A 5 2.82 1.13 -6.52
C ILE A 5 2.86 1.15 -4.99
N LEU A 6 2.95 2.33 -4.44
CA LEU A 6 2.89 2.57 -3.01
C LEU A 6 1.51 3.11 -2.66
N LEU A 7 0.77 2.36 -1.84
CA LEU A 7 -0.51 2.81 -1.30
C LEU A 7 -0.30 3.32 0.12
N ARG A 8 -0.91 4.45 0.45
CA ARG A 8 -0.80 5.08 1.75
C ARG A 8 -2.20 5.37 2.28
N GLY A 9 -2.47 4.94 3.51
CA GLY A 9 -3.78 5.17 4.10
C GLY A 9 -3.93 4.51 5.47
N HIS A 10 -4.83 5.05 6.26
CA HIS A 10 -5.25 4.53 7.56
C HIS A 10 -6.11 3.27 7.39
N GLU A 11 -6.46 2.61 8.49
CA GLU A 11 -7.40 1.50 8.47
C GLU A 11 -8.76 1.96 7.93
N GLY A 12 -9.30 1.23 6.97
CA GLY A 12 -10.57 1.60 6.32
C GLY A 12 -10.44 2.62 5.20
N ALA A 13 -9.24 2.98 4.79
CA ALA A 13 -9.03 3.95 3.70
C ALA A 13 -9.36 3.41 2.31
N GLY A 14 -9.54 2.09 2.15
CA GLY A 14 -9.87 1.47 0.87
C GLY A 14 -8.67 0.89 0.13
N LYS A 15 -7.54 0.70 0.80
CA LYS A 15 -6.30 0.20 0.17
C LYS A 15 -6.48 -1.16 -0.50
N THR A 16 -7.10 -2.12 0.18
CA THR A 16 -7.30 -3.48 -0.34
C THR A 16 -8.15 -3.47 -1.61
N THR A 17 -9.27 -2.74 -1.60
CA THR A 17 -10.16 -2.64 -2.75
C THR A 17 -9.46 -1.95 -3.93
N TYR A 18 -8.75 -0.87 -3.66
CA TYR A 18 -8.03 -0.14 -4.70
C TYR A 18 -6.90 -0.98 -5.29
N ALA A 19 -6.16 -1.70 -4.44
CA ALA A 19 -5.11 -2.63 -4.90
C ALA A 19 -5.68 -3.70 -5.82
N ALA A 20 -6.84 -4.27 -5.49
CA ALA A 20 -7.48 -5.28 -6.33
C ALA A 20 -7.82 -4.73 -7.72
N GLN A 21 -8.30 -3.48 -7.80
CA GLN A 21 -8.59 -2.81 -9.07
C GLN A 21 -7.31 -2.59 -9.89
N LEU A 22 -6.24 -2.14 -9.25
CA LEU A 22 -4.94 -1.93 -9.91
C LEU A 22 -4.35 -3.25 -10.44
N ILE A 23 -4.44 -4.31 -9.66
CA ILE A 23 -3.97 -5.65 -10.06
C ILE A 23 -4.76 -6.14 -11.27
N ALA A 24 -6.09 -6.05 -11.22
CA ALA A 24 -6.95 -6.49 -12.33
C ALA A 24 -6.64 -5.73 -13.61
N GLN A 25 -6.45 -4.43 -13.53
CA GLN A 25 -6.09 -3.61 -14.70
C GLN A 25 -4.71 -3.99 -15.25
N PHE A 26 -3.72 -4.18 -14.39
CA PHE A 26 -2.38 -4.56 -14.81
C PHE A 26 -2.38 -5.93 -15.50
N GLN A 27 -3.14 -6.89 -14.98
CA GLN A 27 -3.26 -8.23 -15.56
C GLN A 27 -3.98 -8.21 -16.91
N ARG A 28 -4.93 -7.30 -17.11
CA ARG A 28 -5.55 -7.12 -18.43
C ARG A 28 -4.55 -6.57 -19.44
N ASP A 29 -3.74 -5.61 -19.04
CA ASP A 29 -2.74 -5.00 -19.91
C ASP A 29 -1.54 -5.91 -20.16
N TYR A 30 -1.18 -6.73 -19.16
CA TYR A 30 -0.02 -7.63 -19.17
C TYR A 30 -0.43 -9.02 -18.65
N PRO A 31 -1.00 -9.90 -19.51
CA PRO A 31 -1.57 -11.18 -19.06
C PRO A 31 -0.57 -12.15 -18.44
N GLN A 32 0.73 -11.98 -18.72
CA GLN A 32 1.80 -12.81 -18.16
C GLN A 32 2.46 -12.17 -16.94
N ALA A 33 1.89 -11.10 -16.42
CA ALA A 33 2.49 -10.35 -15.32
C ALA A 33 2.58 -11.14 -14.03
N ARG A 34 3.70 -11.00 -13.35
CA ARG A 34 3.88 -11.45 -11.97
C ARG A 34 3.44 -10.34 -11.03
N ILE A 35 2.64 -10.71 -10.04
CA ILE A 35 2.09 -9.78 -9.05
C ILE A 35 2.70 -10.08 -7.68
N VAL A 36 3.27 -9.06 -7.03
CA VAL A 36 3.77 -9.14 -5.65
C VAL A 36 3.00 -8.13 -4.81
N TYR A 37 2.16 -8.63 -3.92
CA TYR A 37 1.34 -7.82 -3.03
C TYR A 37 1.90 -7.87 -1.62
N ILE A 38 2.18 -6.71 -1.04
CA ILE A 38 2.81 -6.56 0.27
C ILE A 38 1.81 -5.91 1.22
N ASP A 39 1.38 -6.68 2.20
CA ASP A 39 0.47 -6.23 3.26
C ASP A 39 0.73 -7.08 4.51
N ASN A 40 1.24 -6.45 5.56
CA ASN A 40 1.61 -7.14 6.79
C ASN A 40 0.39 -7.75 7.50
N ASP A 41 -0.79 -7.16 7.34
CA ASP A 41 -2.01 -7.62 7.98
C ASP A 41 -2.54 -8.95 7.39
N GLN A 42 -2.14 -9.31 6.19
CA GLN A 42 -2.56 -10.59 5.61
C GLN A 42 -2.13 -11.80 6.44
N ALA A 43 -0.96 -11.74 7.07
CA ALA A 43 -0.45 -12.81 7.92
C ALA A 43 -1.26 -12.97 9.21
N LEU A 44 -2.04 -11.97 9.59
CA LEU A 44 -2.86 -11.95 10.79
C LEU A 44 -4.32 -12.28 10.53
N THR A 45 -4.67 -12.54 9.27
CA THR A 45 -6.03 -12.91 8.86
C THR A 45 -6.08 -14.41 8.60
N ASP A 46 -7.02 -15.11 9.28
CA ASP A 46 -7.17 -16.56 9.11
C ASP A 46 -7.88 -16.89 7.78
N PRO A 47 -7.93 -18.20 7.38
CA PRO A 47 -8.59 -18.59 6.14
C PRO A 47 -10.09 -18.27 6.08
N GLN A 48 -10.74 -18.05 7.23
CA GLN A 48 -12.14 -17.66 7.32
C GLN A 48 -12.33 -16.13 7.27
N GLY A 49 -11.24 -15.37 7.14
CA GLY A 49 -11.29 -13.92 7.05
C GLY A 49 -11.28 -13.17 8.38
N ASN A 50 -11.05 -13.87 9.50
CA ASN A 50 -10.98 -13.27 10.83
C ASN A 50 -9.57 -12.72 11.10
N TYR A 51 -9.52 -11.48 11.56
CA TYR A 51 -8.28 -10.80 11.91
C TYR A 51 -7.90 -11.07 13.38
N HIS A 52 -6.67 -11.53 13.61
CA HIS A 52 -6.13 -11.81 14.94
C HIS A 52 -4.76 -11.14 15.08
N PHE A 53 -4.70 -10.05 15.83
CA PHE A 53 -3.42 -9.36 16.04
C PHE A 53 -2.52 -10.15 16.98
N ASP A 54 -1.30 -10.43 16.52
CA ASP A 54 -0.21 -11.01 17.27
C ASP A 54 1.06 -10.25 16.92
N PHE A 55 1.70 -9.64 17.92
CA PHE A 55 2.86 -8.77 17.71
C PHE A 55 4.03 -9.51 17.06
N GLU A 56 4.30 -10.76 17.50
CA GLU A 56 5.41 -11.54 16.93
C GLU A 56 5.15 -11.93 15.47
N GLN A 57 3.92 -12.34 15.17
CA GLN A 57 3.52 -12.65 13.80
C GLN A 57 3.57 -11.41 12.91
N PHE A 58 3.14 -10.26 13.42
CA PHE A 58 3.20 -9.00 12.68
C PHE A 58 4.65 -8.62 12.37
N ALA A 59 5.54 -8.69 13.36
CA ALA A 59 6.95 -8.38 13.18
C ALA A 59 7.62 -9.34 12.18
N ALA A 60 7.29 -10.64 12.25
CA ALA A 60 7.78 -11.64 11.32
C ALA A 60 7.27 -11.37 9.90
N ALA A 61 5.98 -11.06 9.75
CA ALA A 61 5.39 -10.71 8.46
C ALA A 61 6.05 -9.48 7.85
N HIS A 62 6.31 -8.47 8.67
CA HIS A 62 7.00 -7.25 8.22
C HIS A 62 8.39 -7.55 7.66
N ARG A 63 9.19 -8.35 8.39
CA ARG A 63 10.53 -8.75 7.92
C ARG A 63 10.46 -9.57 6.63
N GLN A 64 9.54 -10.54 6.55
CA GLN A 64 9.35 -11.37 5.36
C GLN A 64 8.94 -10.53 4.16
N ASN A 65 8.04 -9.58 4.37
CA ASN A 65 7.54 -8.71 3.30
C ASN A 65 8.59 -7.72 2.83
N GLN A 66 9.42 -7.21 3.73
CA GLN A 66 10.59 -6.41 3.33
C GLN A 66 11.54 -7.21 2.43
N ALA A 67 11.82 -8.46 2.81
CA ALA A 67 12.66 -9.35 2.02
C ALA A 67 12.03 -9.70 0.67
N ARG A 68 10.71 -9.96 0.65
CA ARG A 68 9.96 -10.23 -0.60
C ARG A 68 10.00 -9.04 -1.55
N GLN A 69 9.80 -7.84 -1.02
CA GLN A 69 9.84 -6.61 -1.82
C GLN A 69 11.22 -6.39 -2.43
N GLN A 70 12.27 -6.53 -1.62
CA GLN A 70 13.64 -6.39 -2.10
C GLN A 70 13.98 -7.46 -3.15
N ALA A 71 13.59 -8.71 -2.92
CA ALA A 71 13.79 -9.79 -3.88
C ALA A 71 13.06 -9.52 -5.20
N ALA A 72 11.86 -8.92 -5.13
CA ALA A 72 11.10 -8.56 -6.33
C ALA A 72 11.78 -7.43 -7.11
N PHE A 73 12.34 -6.43 -6.44
CA PHE A 73 13.13 -5.38 -7.10
C PHE A 73 14.34 -5.97 -7.81
N GLU A 74 15.06 -6.86 -7.14
CA GLU A 74 16.25 -7.53 -7.70
C GLU A 74 15.89 -8.42 -8.89
N TYR A 75 14.77 -9.14 -8.79
CA TYR A 75 14.26 -9.96 -9.88
C TYR A 75 13.95 -9.11 -11.11
N GLY A 76 13.24 -8.00 -10.93
CA GLY A 76 12.91 -7.09 -12.03
C GLY A 76 14.15 -6.51 -12.70
N LYS A 77 15.14 -6.12 -11.93
CA LYS A 77 16.42 -5.63 -12.47
C LYS A 77 17.14 -6.68 -13.27
N ALA A 78 17.13 -7.94 -12.80
CA ALA A 78 17.79 -9.07 -13.48
C ALA A 78 17.03 -9.55 -14.71
N HIS A 79 15.71 -9.27 -14.78
CA HIS A 79 14.83 -9.71 -15.86
C HIS A 79 14.08 -8.51 -16.47
N PRO A 80 14.77 -7.59 -17.18
CA PRO A 80 14.16 -6.34 -17.62
C PRO A 80 13.02 -6.50 -18.59
N GLN A 81 12.85 -7.69 -19.21
CA GLN A 81 11.74 -7.97 -20.11
C GLN A 81 10.49 -8.51 -19.40
N ALA A 82 10.59 -8.82 -18.11
CA ALA A 82 9.46 -9.37 -17.37
C ALA A 82 8.42 -8.28 -17.05
N ASP A 83 7.15 -8.64 -17.11
CA ASP A 83 6.06 -7.82 -16.62
C ASP A 83 5.86 -8.09 -15.14
N LEU A 84 6.05 -7.07 -14.30
CA LEU A 84 6.05 -7.21 -12.85
C LEU A 84 5.37 -6.01 -12.20
N LEU A 85 4.38 -6.29 -11.37
CA LEU A 85 3.73 -5.29 -10.53
C LEU A 85 3.99 -5.61 -9.07
N ILE A 86 4.54 -4.66 -8.35
CA ILE A 86 4.71 -4.72 -6.89
C ILE A 86 3.81 -3.66 -6.28
N ILE A 87 2.93 -4.05 -5.36
CA ILE A 87 2.09 -3.12 -4.60
C ILE A 87 2.42 -3.27 -3.12
N ASN A 88 2.79 -2.17 -2.47
CA ASN A 88 2.93 -2.11 -1.02
C ASN A 88 1.73 -1.36 -0.44
N ALA A 89 0.88 -2.08 0.29
CA ALA A 89 -0.38 -1.60 0.85
C ALA A 89 -0.36 -1.52 2.38
N ASN A 90 0.80 -1.45 2.99
CA ASN A 90 0.93 -1.11 4.41
C ASN A 90 0.46 0.33 4.65
N PRO A 91 0.20 0.76 5.88
CA PRO A 91 -0.22 2.16 6.13
C PRO A 91 0.73 3.21 5.57
N ASN A 92 2.04 2.93 5.57
CA ASN A 92 3.06 3.77 4.94
C ASN A 92 3.01 5.22 5.43
N GLN A 93 2.96 5.40 6.74
CA GLN A 93 2.75 6.71 7.36
C GLN A 93 3.98 7.61 7.31
N LYS A 94 5.19 7.04 7.29
CA LYS A 94 6.44 7.81 7.40
C LYS A 94 6.97 8.19 6.02
N ARG A 95 7.06 9.49 5.76
CA ARG A 95 7.56 10.00 4.49
C ARG A 95 8.93 9.46 4.11
N LYS A 96 9.89 9.45 5.05
CA LYS A 96 11.25 9.00 4.77
C LYS A 96 11.29 7.53 4.33
N THR A 97 10.50 6.68 4.98
CA THR A 97 10.40 5.26 4.60
C THR A 97 9.79 5.12 3.21
N CYS A 98 8.75 5.89 2.91
CA CYS A 98 8.13 5.90 1.58
C CYS A 98 9.12 6.34 0.50
N GLU A 99 9.82 7.44 0.73
CA GLU A 99 10.80 7.98 -0.21
C GLU A 99 11.94 6.98 -0.47
N ALA A 100 12.40 6.28 0.58
CA ALA A 100 13.42 5.25 0.45
C ALA A 100 12.94 4.07 -0.42
N MET A 101 11.71 3.62 -0.23
CA MET A 101 11.13 2.55 -1.06
C MET A 101 10.99 2.97 -2.52
N LEU A 102 10.52 4.18 -2.76
CA LEU A 102 10.38 4.71 -4.12
C LEU A 102 11.74 4.87 -4.81
N ALA A 103 12.74 5.35 -4.10
CA ALA A 103 14.10 5.47 -4.62
C ALA A 103 14.69 4.10 -4.96
N ALA A 104 14.47 3.10 -4.09
CA ALA A 104 14.92 1.73 -4.33
C ALA A 104 14.26 1.13 -5.58
N ALA A 105 12.95 1.32 -5.73
CA ALA A 105 12.22 0.85 -6.91
C ALA A 105 12.79 1.47 -8.20
N ARG A 106 12.98 2.78 -8.20
CA ARG A 106 13.53 3.49 -9.36
C ARG A 106 14.94 3.06 -9.69
N SER A 107 15.78 2.85 -8.68
CA SER A 107 17.18 2.39 -8.90
C SER A 107 17.24 1.00 -9.50
N HIS A 108 16.17 0.19 -9.36
CA HIS A 108 16.05 -1.13 -9.97
C HIS A 108 15.30 -1.10 -11.31
N GLY A 109 15.00 0.08 -11.84
CA GLY A 109 14.38 0.23 -13.16
C GLY A 109 12.85 0.23 -13.16
N PHE A 110 12.20 0.29 -12.00
CA PHE A 110 10.74 0.34 -11.92
C PHE A 110 10.22 1.76 -12.13
N SER A 111 9.10 1.88 -12.84
CA SER A 111 8.28 3.09 -12.74
C SER A 111 7.50 3.07 -11.43
N THR A 112 7.22 4.24 -10.86
CA THR A 112 6.59 4.34 -9.55
C THR A 112 5.33 5.18 -9.60
N GLU A 113 4.33 4.75 -8.84
CA GLU A 113 3.12 5.53 -8.56
C GLU A 113 2.85 5.48 -7.07
N THR A 114 2.37 6.59 -6.51
CA THR A 114 2.01 6.68 -5.09
C THR A 114 0.59 7.21 -4.99
N TYR A 115 -0.24 6.50 -4.23
CA TYR A 115 -1.63 6.88 -4.01
C TYR A 115 -1.89 7.06 -2.52
N ARG A 116 -2.54 8.16 -2.18
CA ARG A 116 -2.98 8.45 -0.83
C ARG A 116 -4.51 8.30 -0.76
N LEU A 117 -4.98 7.31 0.00
CA LEU A 117 -6.40 7.00 0.10
C LEU A 117 -7.02 7.66 1.33
N HIS A 118 -8.22 8.24 1.16
CA HIS A 118 -8.89 9.09 2.14
C HIS A 118 -10.25 8.58 2.60
N HIS A 119 -10.69 7.39 2.17
CA HIS A 119 -11.98 6.86 2.60
C HIS A 119 -11.96 6.48 4.08
N PHE A 120 -13.13 6.52 4.71
CA PHE A 120 -13.34 6.09 6.09
C PHE A 120 -14.43 5.02 6.11
N HIS A 121 -14.05 3.82 5.66
CA HIS A 121 -14.93 2.65 5.75
C HIS A 121 -14.81 1.99 7.14
N PRO A 122 -15.85 1.27 7.61
CA PRO A 122 -15.71 0.46 8.81
C PRO A 122 -14.52 -0.49 8.66
N ASN A 123 -13.61 -0.48 9.65
CA ASN A 123 -12.45 -1.36 9.58
C ASN A 123 -12.76 -2.71 10.24
N LEU A 124 -12.21 -3.78 9.67
CA LEU A 124 -12.40 -5.16 10.13
C LEU A 124 -11.35 -5.59 11.15
N HIS A 125 -10.39 -4.71 11.47
CA HIS A 125 -9.26 -5.02 12.35
C HIS A 125 -9.47 -4.56 13.78
N GLY A 126 -10.62 -4.00 14.12
CA GLY A 126 -10.95 -3.55 15.48
C GLY A 126 -10.19 -2.33 15.94
N VAL A 127 -9.62 -1.56 15.01
CA VAL A 127 -8.91 -0.30 15.33
C VAL A 127 -9.93 0.75 15.75
N SER A 128 -9.68 1.43 16.86
CA SER A 128 -10.61 2.44 17.39
C SER A 128 -10.70 3.68 16.48
N PRO A 129 -11.83 4.42 16.52
CA PRO A 129 -11.95 5.65 15.76
C PRO A 129 -10.85 6.68 16.09
N GLU A 130 -10.39 6.73 17.33
CA GLU A 130 -9.30 7.61 17.75
C GLU A 130 -7.98 7.22 17.10
N GLU A 131 -7.67 5.94 17.04
CA GLU A 131 -6.45 5.43 16.39
C GLU A 131 -6.50 5.67 14.88
N VAL A 132 -7.67 5.50 14.25
CA VAL A 132 -7.86 5.81 12.84
C VAL A 132 -7.62 7.29 12.58
N ALA A 133 -8.18 8.18 13.41
CA ALA A 133 -7.99 9.62 13.29
C ALA A 133 -6.52 10.03 13.48
N GLN A 134 -5.82 9.42 14.44
CA GLN A 134 -4.39 9.66 14.66
C GLN A 134 -3.54 9.22 13.47
N SER A 135 -3.86 8.05 12.90
CA SER A 135 -3.19 7.54 11.71
C SER A 135 -3.39 8.48 10.52
N TYR A 136 -4.62 8.96 10.32
CA TYR A 136 -4.95 9.91 9.27
C TYR A 136 -4.17 11.22 9.44
N ALA A 137 -4.11 11.74 10.67
CA ALA A 137 -3.36 12.95 10.97
C ALA A 137 -1.86 12.79 10.70
N ARG A 138 -1.29 11.63 11.05
CA ARG A 138 0.13 11.34 10.75
C ARG A 138 0.42 11.30 9.26
N LEU A 139 -0.48 10.69 8.50
CA LEU A 139 -0.38 10.66 7.04
C LEU A 139 -0.42 12.07 6.45
N ASN A 140 -1.33 12.92 6.94
CA ASN A 140 -1.44 14.32 6.52
C ASN A 140 -0.18 15.13 6.87
N ALA A 141 0.46 14.81 7.99
CA ALA A 141 1.69 15.48 8.43
C ALA A 141 2.94 14.99 7.67
N ASN A 142 2.83 13.91 6.89
CA ASN A 142 3.94 13.29 6.19
C ASN A 142 3.63 13.11 4.70
N PRO A 143 3.38 14.22 3.96
CA PRO A 143 3.07 14.11 2.53
C PRO A 143 4.28 13.58 1.75
N VAL A 144 3.99 12.79 0.71
CA VAL A 144 4.99 12.32 -0.25
C VAL A 144 4.79 13.06 -1.56
N GLU A 145 5.85 13.62 -2.11
CA GLU A 145 5.79 14.38 -3.36
C GLU A 145 5.28 13.50 -4.51
N GLY A 146 4.33 14.04 -5.26
CA GLY A 146 3.75 13.36 -6.41
C GLY A 146 2.68 12.33 -6.07
N GLU A 147 2.29 12.19 -4.79
CA GLU A 147 1.21 11.28 -4.44
C GLU A 147 -0.14 11.76 -4.99
N ILE A 148 -0.90 10.80 -5.51
CA ILE A 148 -2.23 11.04 -6.07
C ILE A 148 -3.27 10.73 -5.00
N HIS A 149 -4.16 11.68 -4.73
CA HIS A 149 -5.19 11.54 -3.70
C HIS A 149 -6.44 10.86 -4.27
N ILE A 150 -6.87 9.80 -3.60
CA ILE A 150 -8.06 9.02 -3.97
C ILE A 150 -9.10 9.16 -2.86
N GLY A 151 -10.32 9.57 -3.23
CA GLY A 151 -11.41 9.75 -2.28
C GLY A 151 -11.32 11.01 -1.44
N LYS A 152 -10.41 11.91 -1.76
CA LYS A 152 -10.31 13.19 -1.06
C LYS A 152 -11.54 14.04 -1.38
N VAL A 153 -12.23 14.46 -0.31
CA VAL A 153 -13.36 15.38 -0.42
C VAL A 153 -12.83 16.77 -0.73
N ASP A 154 -13.41 17.48 -1.70
CA ASP A 154 -13.01 18.84 -2.01
C ASP A 154 -13.38 19.80 -0.86
N GLU A 155 -12.82 21.02 -0.86
CA GLU A 155 -13.02 22.00 0.21
C GLU A 155 -14.50 22.36 0.42
N LYS A 156 -15.33 22.29 -0.63
CA LYS A 156 -16.77 22.53 -0.54
C LYS A 156 -17.49 21.41 0.18
N SER A 157 -17.00 20.19 0.04
CA SER A 157 -17.57 19.01 0.68
C SER A 157 -17.10 18.85 2.13
N THR A 158 -15.91 19.35 2.48
CA THR A 158 -15.40 19.35 3.87
C THR A 158 -16.31 20.15 4.81
N ASN A 159 -16.93 21.20 4.32
CA ASN A 159 -17.87 22.02 5.09
C ASN A 159 -19.18 21.28 5.41
N CYS A 160 -19.45 20.14 4.76
CA CYS A 160 -20.65 19.32 5.03
C CYS A 160 -20.40 18.29 6.14
N TYR A 161 -19.16 18.12 6.58
CA TYR A 161 -18.77 17.12 7.57
C TYR A 161 -18.31 17.72 8.91
N ASP A 162 -18.28 19.03 9.00
CA ASP A 162 -17.96 19.76 10.23
C ASP A 162 -19.12 19.77 11.24
#